data_6f61462a55b23c1a539e375363c3f03a
#
_entry.id   6f61462a55b23c1a539e375363c3f03a
#
_cell.length_a   1.000
_cell.length_b   1.000
_cell.length_c   1.000
_cell.angle_alpha   90.00
_cell.angle_beta   90.00
_cell.angle_gamma   90.00
#
_symmetry.space_group_name_H-M   'P 1'
#
loop_
_entity.id
_entity.type
_entity.pdbx_description
1 polymer ?
#
loop_
_entity_poly.entity_id
_entity_poly.type
_entity_poly.pdbx_seq_one_letter_code
_entity_poly.pdbx_strand_id
1 'polypeptide(L)'
;MSPYSISAYACLYMKKGPTIMETAVKVFVLVPRTEVPRGQRPLKGKLVCKRKRDDSGKVVRYKVRYVAKGYAQQYGIDYDKTTAPTARLESFRAILHIAASLGWELQQFDIKTAFLHGILPEEETMYMEQPPGFEVPGKEQWVMRLMKSIYGMKQASRIWNQTFHKAVQNWGFERLACEWCVYRRETPTGTIIFAVHVDDIICSASSPEEINRFKAELRSHWEISDLGPAKFALGIAITRDLEKRTIAISQTALIDRVVEQFGQRDAHPLETPMVAGLQLRRPDKSVPTAPEVKEWAERTPYRSLIGSLMYIAVGTRPDIAYAVGRLASFLDCYRPEHWEAGIRVLRYLKGTRLLNLVLGGTNTMRLVGYSDSDYANCPDTSRSIGGYCYNLGSGSISWSSRKQRTVADSSCYAEYIALHEASHEMVFLRELLSGLQLLPSGATQLYCDNDAASRLSEDHVWHSRVKHIRVKYHYVREQVLSGEVKIQRVRSSDNVADILTKPLSRNDFQRLRFYLGLRLLET
;
A
#
# COMPACT_ATOMS: atom_id res chain seq x y z
N MET A 1 -30.36 -16.94 -25.01
CA MET A 1 -29.70 -15.70 -24.56
C MET A 1 -28.20 -15.95 -24.56
N SER A 2 -27.46 -15.29 -25.45
CA SER A 2 -26.03 -15.52 -25.68
C SER A 2 -25.20 -15.05 -24.48
N PRO A 3 -24.22 -15.84 -23.96
CA PRO A 3 -23.39 -15.50 -22.80
C PRO A 3 -22.27 -14.47 -23.09
N TYR A 4 -22.32 -13.79 -24.21
CA TYR A 4 -21.27 -12.87 -24.64
C TYR A 4 -21.66 -11.40 -24.36
N SER A 5 -21.72 -11.00 -23.09
CA SER A 5 -21.65 -9.59 -22.76
C SER A 5 -20.17 -9.19 -22.76
N ILE A 6 -19.64 -8.78 -23.91
CA ILE A 6 -18.36 -8.13 -24.03
C ILE A 6 -18.52 -6.72 -23.46
N SER A 7 -18.20 -6.51 -22.18
CA SER A 7 -18.03 -5.17 -21.66
C SER A 7 -16.64 -4.64 -22.03
N ALA A 8 -16.46 -4.41 -23.29
CA ALA A 8 -15.33 -3.67 -23.81
C ALA A 8 -15.88 -2.30 -24.22
N TYR A 9 -15.83 -1.32 -23.33
CA TYR A 9 -16.17 0.06 -23.70
C TYR A 9 -15.30 0.60 -24.85
N ALA A 10 -14.23 -0.09 -25.21
CA ALA A 10 -13.45 0.16 -26.43
C ALA A 10 -13.72 -0.84 -27.56
N CYS A 11 -14.27 -2.04 -27.32
CA CYS A 11 -14.56 -3.04 -28.35
C CYS A 11 -16.03 -3.14 -28.74
N LEU A 12 -16.99 -2.68 -27.93
CA LEU A 12 -18.43 -2.67 -28.26
C LEU A 12 -18.77 -1.72 -29.40
N TYR A 13 -17.83 -0.85 -29.74
CA TYR A 13 -17.98 0.14 -30.79
C TYR A 13 -18.04 -0.44 -32.21
N MET A 14 -17.56 -1.64 -32.41
CA MET A 14 -17.32 -2.17 -33.75
C MET A 14 -18.39 -3.11 -34.29
N LYS A 15 -19.39 -3.51 -33.50
CA LYS A 15 -20.47 -4.42 -33.95
C LYS A 15 -21.86 -3.83 -34.13
N LYS A 16 -22.09 -2.57 -33.71
CA LYS A 16 -23.39 -1.88 -33.92
C LYS A 16 -23.10 -0.47 -34.42
N GLY A 17 -23.67 -0.14 -35.56
CA GLY A 17 -23.42 1.11 -36.28
C GLY A 17 -23.56 2.42 -35.50
N PRO A 18 -23.49 3.60 -36.16
CA PRO A 18 -23.21 4.91 -35.54
C PRO A 18 -24.17 5.40 -34.47
N THR A 19 -25.33 4.76 -34.27
CA THR A 19 -26.43 5.26 -33.46
C THR A 19 -26.32 5.06 -31.95
N ILE A 20 -25.29 4.34 -31.44
CA ILE A 20 -25.09 4.12 -30.00
C ILE A 20 -23.99 5.04 -29.43
N MET A 21 -23.48 5.98 -30.23
CA MET A 21 -22.36 6.85 -29.88
C MET A 21 -22.67 8.10 -29.07
N GLU A 22 -23.88 8.49 -28.91
CA GLU A 22 -24.21 9.78 -28.25
C GLU A 22 -24.05 9.76 -26.73
N THR A 23 -23.96 8.58 -26.12
CA THR A 23 -23.75 8.41 -24.65
C THR A 23 -22.45 7.75 -24.25
N ALA A 24 -21.67 7.23 -25.18
CA ALA A 24 -20.35 6.65 -24.86
C ALA A 24 -19.30 7.76 -24.79
N VAL A 25 -18.53 7.77 -23.71
CA VAL A 25 -17.35 8.60 -23.48
C VAL A 25 -16.46 8.58 -24.73
N LYS A 26 -16.47 9.64 -25.57
CA LYS A 26 -15.59 9.73 -26.75
C LYS A 26 -14.14 9.62 -26.31
N VAL A 27 -13.55 8.42 -26.45
CA VAL A 27 -12.15 8.16 -26.05
C VAL A 27 -11.21 8.52 -27.19
N PHE A 28 -11.63 8.35 -28.42
CA PHE A 28 -10.84 8.62 -29.62
C PHE A 28 -11.70 9.06 -30.79
N VAL A 29 -11.07 9.62 -31.81
CA VAL A 29 -11.62 9.83 -33.15
C VAL A 29 -10.74 9.11 -34.16
N LEU A 30 -11.37 8.54 -35.22
CA LEU A 30 -10.61 7.97 -36.33
C LEU A 30 -10.19 9.09 -37.26
N VAL A 31 -8.90 9.12 -37.61
CA VAL A 31 -8.32 10.10 -38.52
C VAL A 31 -7.44 9.38 -39.56
N PRO A 32 -7.29 9.95 -40.76
CA PRO A 32 -6.33 9.44 -41.73
C PRO A 32 -4.91 9.40 -41.15
N ARG A 33 -4.12 8.42 -41.51
CA ARG A 33 -2.73 8.30 -41.06
C ARG A 33 -1.88 9.52 -41.43
N THR A 34 -2.27 10.25 -42.47
CA THR A 34 -1.62 11.49 -42.91
C THR A 34 -1.73 12.65 -41.91
N GLU A 35 -2.69 12.58 -40.98
CA GLU A 35 -2.84 13.57 -39.90
C GLU A 35 -1.87 13.33 -38.72
N VAL A 36 -1.17 12.21 -38.68
CA VAL A 36 -0.16 11.94 -37.64
C VAL A 36 1.03 12.88 -37.86
N PRO A 37 1.40 13.71 -36.86
CA PRO A 37 2.52 14.65 -37.00
C PRO A 37 3.83 13.95 -37.34
N ARG A 38 4.68 14.63 -38.11
CA ARG A 38 6.03 14.13 -38.42
C ARG A 38 6.82 13.90 -37.12
N GLY A 39 7.41 12.71 -36.99
CA GLY A 39 8.17 12.32 -35.79
C GLY A 39 7.33 11.53 -34.77
N GLN A 40 5.99 11.61 -34.80
CA GLN A 40 5.13 10.71 -34.02
C GLN A 40 4.80 9.44 -34.80
N ARG A 41 4.63 8.33 -34.07
CA ARG A 41 4.18 7.07 -34.65
C ARG A 41 2.96 6.55 -33.86
N PRO A 42 1.92 6.04 -34.53
CA PRO A 42 0.80 5.44 -33.84
C PRO A 42 1.26 4.28 -32.95
N LEU A 43 0.88 4.29 -31.67
CA LEU A 43 1.19 3.23 -30.73
C LEU A 43 0.37 1.97 -31.07
N LYS A 44 1.03 0.83 -30.96
CA LYS A 44 0.32 -0.45 -31.01
C LYS A 44 -0.35 -0.73 -29.67
N GLY A 45 -1.50 -1.36 -29.72
CA GLY A 45 -2.18 -1.89 -28.55
C GLY A 45 -2.15 -3.41 -28.47
N LYS A 46 -2.78 -3.94 -27.43
CA LYS A 46 -3.08 -5.38 -27.29
C LYS A 46 -4.43 -5.56 -26.62
N LEU A 47 -5.13 -6.63 -26.97
CA LEU A 47 -6.32 -7.07 -26.26
C LEU A 47 -5.93 -7.84 -25.01
N VAL A 48 -6.47 -7.45 -23.87
CA VAL A 48 -6.31 -8.13 -22.58
C VAL A 48 -7.66 -8.71 -22.18
N CYS A 49 -7.73 -10.04 -22.22
CA CYS A 49 -8.93 -10.81 -21.90
C CYS A 49 -8.82 -11.36 -20.47
N LYS A 50 -9.85 -11.15 -19.64
CA LYS A 50 -9.94 -11.65 -18.28
C LYS A 50 -11.29 -12.33 -18.06
N ARG A 51 -11.29 -13.54 -17.50
CA ARG A 51 -12.48 -14.23 -17.00
C ARG A 51 -12.69 -13.84 -15.55
N LYS A 52 -13.84 -13.28 -15.21
CA LYS A 52 -14.26 -13.10 -13.82
C LYS A 52 -15.03 -14.33 -13.38
N ARG A 53 -14.68 -14.86 -12.20
CA ARG A 53 -15.33 -16.00 -11.59
C ARG A 53 -15.98 -15.56 -10.29
N ASP A 54 -17.07 -16.24 -9.90
CA ASP A 54 -17.64 -16.14 -8.56
C ASP A 54 -16.88 -17.00 -7.54
N ASP A 55 -17.34 -16.99 -6.30
CA ASP A 55 -16.72 -17.74 -5.20
C ASP A 55 -16.77 -19.26 -5.40
N SER A 56 -17.66 -19.75 -6.26
CA SER A 56 -17.75 -21.17 -6.66
C SER A 56 -16.78 -21.52 -7.81
N GLY A 57 -16.03 -20.53 -8.33
CA GLY A 57 -15.12 -20.72 -9.46
C GLY A 57 -15.79 -20.66 -10.84
N LYS A 58 -17.12 -20.46 -10.92
CA LYS A 58 -17.87 -20.37 -12.18
C LYS A 58 -17.60 -19.02 -12.86
N VAL A 59 -17.41 -19.02 -14.19
CA VAL A 59 -17.20 -17.80 -14.96
C VAL A 59 -18.51 -17.02 -15.05
N VAL A 60 -18.56 -15.86 -14.38
CA VAL A 60 -19.73 -14.96 -14.40
C VAL A 60 -19.61 -13.86 -15.45
N ARG A 61 -18.40 -13.52 -15.89
CA ARG A 61 -18.19 -12.44 -16.86
C ARG A 61 -16.86 -12.58 -17.60
N TYR A 62 -16.88 -12.28 -18.90
CA TYR A 62 -15.67 -12.04 -19.69
C TYR A 62 -15.42 -10.52 -19.76
N LYS A 63 -14.19 -10.09 -19.50
CA LYS A 63 -13.78 -8.70 -19.60
C LYS A 63 -12.64 -8.60 -20.61
N VAL A 64 -12.83 -7.77 -21.65
CA VAL A 64 -11.82 -7.50 -22.67
C VAL A 64 -11.48 -6.02 -22.61
N ARG A 65 -10.19 -5.69 -22.70
CA ARG A 65 -9.70 -4.31 -22.79
C ARG A 65 -8.70 -4.21 -23.92
N TYR A 66 -8.84 -3.18 -24.76
CA TYR A 66 -7.76 -2.77 -25.64
C TYR A 66 -6.88 -1.80 -24.86
N VAL A 67 -5.59 -2.12 -24.73
CA VAL A 67 -4.64 -1.35 -23.91
C VAL A 67 -3.44 -0.93 -24.73
N ALA A 68 -2.93 0.27 -24.49
CA ALA A 68 -1.72 0.74 -25.13
C ALA A 68 -0.50 -0.08 -24.70
N LYS A 69 0.44 -0.29 -25.63
CA LYS A 69 1.77 -0.84 -25.30
C LYS A 69 2.66 0.29 -24.78
N GLY A 70 2.40 0.77 -23.56
CA GLY A 70 3.07 1.93 -22.96
C GLY A 70 4.57 1.81 -22.85
N TYR A 71 5.14 0.59 -22.86
CA TYR A 71 6.58 0.39 -22.92
C TYR A 71 7.20 0.91 -24.24
N ALA A 72 6.39 1.11 -25.29
CA ALA A 72 6.83 1.65 -26.57
C ALA A 72 6.72 3.18 -26.65
N GLN A 73 6.14 3.83 -25.63
CA GLN A 73 6.08 5.29 -25.55
C GLN A 73 7.46 5.90 -25.35
N GLN A 74 7.72 7.01 -26.03
CA GLN A 74 8.98 7.76 -25.99
C GLN A 74 8.84 9.00 -25.12
N TYR A 75 9.77 9.16 -24.17
CA TYR A 75 9.87 10.37 -23.33
C TYR A 75 10.17 11.59 -24.22
N GLY A 76 9.52 12.72 -23.92
CA GLY A 76 9.67 13.98 -24.68
C GLY A 76 8.87 14.03 -25.99
N ILE A 77 8.20 12.92 -26.40
CA ILE A 77 7.35 12.85 -27.60
C ILE A 77 5.93 12.44 -27.22
N ASP A 78 5.79 11.32 -26.52
CA ASP A 78 4.50 10.74 -26.16
C ASP A 78 4.05 11.10 -24.72
N TYR A 79 4.98 11.51 -23.90
CA TYR A 79 4.75 11.93 -22.50
C TYR A 79 5.98 12.64 -21.91
N ASP A 80 5.73 13.53 -20.94
CA ASP A 80 6.78 14.16 -20.13
C ASP A 80 6.70 13.72 -18.66
N LYS A 81 5.51 13.69 -18.09
CA LYS A 81 5.28 13.40 -16.68
C LYS A 81 4.37 12.18 -16.52
N THR A 82 4.77 11.26 -15.62
CA THR A 82 4.02 10.02 -15.38
C THR A 82 3.63 9.83 -13.93
N THR A 83 4.24 10.57 -12.99
CA THR A 83 4.03 10.40 -11.56
C THR A 83 2.58 10.72 -11.17
N ALA A 84 1.94 9.78 -10.53
CA ALA A 84 0.64 9.91 -9.89
C ALA A 84 0.77 9.52 -8.40
N PRO A 85 0.09 10.21 -7.49
CA PRO A 85 0.04 9.79 -6.10
C PRO A 85 -0.75 8.48 -5.98
N THR A 86 -0.36 7.66 -5.01
CA THR A 86 -1.10 6.48 -4.57
C THR A 86 -1.28 6.55 -3.06
N ALA A 87 -2.47 6.25 -2.57
CA ALA A 87 -2.75 6.27 -1.14
C ALA A 87 -1.82 5.31 -0.38
N ARG A 88 -1.27 5.77 0.72
CA ARG A 88 -0.48 4.93 1.64
C ARG A 88 -1.40 4.00 2.42
N LEU A 89 -0.91 2.82 2.77
CA LEU A 89 -1.67 1.87 3.61
C LEU A 89 -1.85 2.41 5.05
N GLU A 90 -0.92 3.22 5.52
CA GLU A 90 -1.01 3.93 6.80
C GLU A 90 -2.23 4.84 6.82
N SER A 91 -2.43 5.63 5.77
CA SER A 91 -3.60 6.52 5.61
C SER A 91 -4.91 5.73 5.53
N PHE A 92 -4.90 4.61 4.80
CA PHE A 92 -6.03 3.68 4.74
C PHE A 92 -6.38 3.13 6.12
N ARG A 93 -5.39 2.61 6.89
CA ARG A 93 -5.61 2.09 8.24
C ARG A 93 -6.05 3.20 9.21
N ALA A 94 -5.52 4.42 9.08
CA ALA A 94 -5.95 5.56 9.88
C ALA A 94 -7.43 5.89 9.66
N ILE A 95 -7.89 5.93 8.40
CA ILE A 95 -9.31 6.17 8.07
C ILE A 95 -10.20 5.07 8.65
N LEU A 96 -9.80 3.79 8.55
CA LEU A 96 -10.54 2.69 9.16
C LEU A 96 -10.62 2.82 10.69
N HIS A 97 -9.49 3.19 11.31
CA HIS A 97 -9.44 3.41 12.76
C HIS A 97 -10.37 4.55 13.18
N ILE A 98 -10.33 5.68 12.47
CA ILE A 98 -11.19 6.86 12.70
C ILE A 98 -12.66 6.45 12.57
N ALA A 99 -13.04 5.76 11.49
CA ALA A 99 -14.39 5.29 11.27
C ALA A 99 -14.90 4.40 12.40
N ALA A 100 -14.04 3.50 12.90
CA ALA A 100 -14.37 2.63 14.03
C ALA A 100 -14.55 3.41 15.33
N SER A 101 -13.53 4.19 15.74
CA SER A 101 -13.48 4.90 17.02
C SER A 101 -14.58 5.94 17.16
N LEU A 102 -14.89 6.68 16.09
CA LEU A 102 -15.92 7.71 16.08
C LEU A 102 -17.32 7.17 15.75
N GLY A 103 -17.43 5.90 15.37
CA GLY A 103 -18.71 5.32 14.95
C GLY A 103 -19.23 5.86 13.61
N TRP A 104 -18.35 6.45 12.79
CA TRP A 104 -18.73 7.03 11.51
C TRP A 104 -19.11 5.97 10.48
N GLU A 105 -19.99 6.33 9.54
CA GLU A 105 -20.29 5.49 8.38
C GLU A 105 -19.02 5.19 7.58
N LEU A 106 -18.91 3.96 7.05
CA LEU A 106 -17.78 3.54 6.22
C LEU A 106 -18.30 2.84 4.97
N GLN A 107 -18.06 3.42 3.81
CA GLN A 107 -18.56 2.92 2.54
C GLN A 107 -17.47 2.88 1.47
N GLN A 108 -17.71 2.08 0.43
CA GLN A 108 -16.78 1.87 -0.67
C GLN A 108 -17.46 2.10 -2.01
N PHE A 109 -16.75 2.77 -2.91
CA PHE A 109 -17.17 3.03 -4.29
C PHE A 109 -16.06 2.66 -5.27
N ASP A 110 -16.44 2.17 -6.45
CA ASP A 110 -15.54 1.91 -7.58
C ASP A 110 -15.97 2.77 -8.77
N ILE A 111 -15.06 3.58 -9.31
CA ILE A 111 -15.32 4.39 -10.50
C ILE A 111 -15.06 3.53 -11.72
N LYS A 112 -16.12 3.29 -12.52
CA LYS A 112 -15.98 2.47 -13.71
C LYS A 112 -15.10 3.16 -14.75
N THR A 113 -14.12 2.41 -15.26
CA THR A 113 -13.23 2.85 -16.35
C THR A 113 -12.49 4.17 -16.08
N ALA A 114 -12.03 4.39 -14.86
CA ALA A 114 -11.41 5.63 -14.39
C ALA A 114 -10.45 6.29 -15.41
N PHE A 115 -9.51 5.54 -15.99
CA PHE A 115 -8.56 6.10 -16.97
C PHE A 115 -9.22 6.64 -18.25
N LEU A 116 -10.42 6.14 -18.63
CA LEU A 116 -11.14 6.62 -19.82
C LEU A 116 -11.85 7.96 -19.58
N HIS A 117 -11.81 8.50 -18.37
CA HIS A 117 -12.35 9.82 -18.05
C HIS A 117 -11.29 10.92 -18.09
N GLY A 118 -10.00 10.56 -18.02
CA GLY A 118 -8.89 11.50 -18.08
C GLY A 118 -8.77 12.16 -19.46
N ILE A 119 -8.97 13.47 -19.56
CA ILE A 119 -8.85 14.24 -20.80
C ILE A 119 -7.39 14.45 -21.10
N LEU A 120 -6.95 14.07 -22.31
CA LEU A 120 -5.59 14.34 -22.79
C LEU A 120 -5.43 15.82 -23.11
N PRO A 121 -4.42 16.52 -22.60
CA PRO A 121 -4.04 17.84 -23.07
C PRO A 121 -3.67 17.80 -24.55
N GLU A 122 -3.86 18.91 -25.27
CA GLU A 122 -3.55 18.97 -26.71
C GLU A 122 -2.08 18.67 -26.98
N GLU A 123 -1.19 19.11 -26.09
CA GLU A 123 0.26 18.89 -26.15
C GLU A 123 0.65 17.41 -25.98
N GLU A 124 -0.21 16.62 -25.33
CA GLU A 124 -0.03 15.18 -25.12
C GLU A 124 -0.92 14.34 -26.07
N THR A 125 -1.37 14.93 -27.21
CA THR A 125 -2.16 14.20 -28.21
C THR A 125 -1.44 12.96 -28.71
N MET A 126 -2.08 11.81 -28.67
CA MET A 126 -1.52 10.52 -29.03
C MET A 126 -2.35 9.82 -30.09
N TYR A 127 -1.66 9.06 -30.91
CA TYR A 127 -2.26 8.24 -31.95
C TYR A 127 -2.05 6.75 -31.66
N MET A 128 -3.04 5.92 -31.97
CA MET A 128 -2.93 4.46 -31.83
C MET A 128 -3.46 3.75 -33.07
N GLU A 129 -2.90 2.57 -33.33
CA GLU A 129 -3.45 1.64 -34.32
C GLU A 129 -4.82 1.14 -33.85
N GLN A 130 -5.72 0.86 -34.80
CA GLN A 130 -6.95 0.17 -34.51
C GLN A 130 -6.68 -1.23 -33.95
N PRO A 131 -7.59 -1.80 -33.11
CA PRO A 131 -7.41 -3.16 -32.62
C PRO A 131 -7.39 -4.17 -33.76
N PRO A 132 -6.39 -5.07 -33.84
CA PRO A 132 -6.30 -6.07 -34.90
C PRO A 132 -7.56 -6.95 -34.96
N GLY A 133 -8.12 -7.08 -36.17
CA GLY A 133 -9.36 -7.82 -36.43
C GLY A 133 -10.64 -7.05 -36.06
N PHE A 134 -10.55 -5.77 -35.73
CA PHE A 134 -11.66 -4.88 -35.42
C PHE A 134 -11.53 -3.53 -36.13
N GLU A 135 -10.78 -3.50 -37.21
CA GLU A 135 -10.63 -2.30 -38.04
C GLU A 135 -11.99 -1.91 -38.65
N VAL A 136 -12.26 -0.62 -38.71
CA VAL A 136 -13.51 -0.13 -39.29
C VAL A 136 -13.50 -0.32 -40.81
N PRO A 137 -14.49 -1.00 -41.41
CA PRO A 137 -14.56 -1.21 -42.85
C PRO A 137 -14.47 0.09 -43.64
N GLY A 138 -13.57 0.13 -44.64
CA GLY A 138 -13.26 1.31 -45.45
C GLY A 138 -12.33 2.33 -44.78
N LYS A 139 -11.89 2.06 -43.54
CA LYS A 139 -10.94 2.91 -42.77
C LYS A 139 -9.83 2.09 -42.12
N GLU A 140 -9.46 0.97 -42.72
CA GLU A 140 -8.49 0.02 -42.17
C GLU A 140 -7.10 0.68 -41.95
N GLN A 141 -6.75 1.67 -42.81
CA GLN A 141 -5.50 2.41 -42.72
C GLN A 141 -5.57 3.65 -41.81
N TRP A 142 -6.75 3.94 -41.24
CA TRP A 142 -6.91 5.06 -40.32
C TRP A 142 -6.39 4.70 -38.94
N VAL A 143 -6.07 5.74 -38.17
CA VAL A 143 -5.57 5.60 -36.80
C VAL A 143 -6.52 6.27 -35.81
N MET A 144 -6.48 5.84 -34.56
CA MET A 144 -7.21 6.45 -33.47
C MET A 144 -6.42 7.61 -32.90
N ARG A 145 -6.89 8.85 -33.07
CA ARG A 145 -6.43 10.00 -32.30
C ARG A 145 -7.12 9.98 -30.94
N LEU A 146 -6.35 9.80 -29.87
CA LEU A 146 -6.89 9.72 -28.52
C LEU A 146 -7.29 11.09 -28.00
N MET A 147 -8.52 11.21 -27.50
CA MET A 147 -9.05 12.38 -26.82
C MET A 147 -8.95 12.25 -25.31
N LYS A 148 -8.82 11.00 -24.82
CA LYS A 148 -8.74 10.65 -23.41
C LYS A 148 -7.66 9.60 -23.18
N SER A 149 -7.17 9.54 -21.94
CA SER A 149 -6.22 8.51 -21.56
C SER A 149 -6.84 7.12 -21.62
N ILE A 150 -6.02 6.11 -21.87
CA ILE A 150 -6.45 4.70 -21.87
C ILE A 150 -5.52 3.84 -21.03
N TYR A 151 -6.01 2.66 -20.67
CA TYR A 151 -5.20 1.67 -19.97
C TYR A 151 -3.91 1.33 -20.72
N GLY A 152 -2.81 1.24 -20.01
CA GLY A 152 -1.49 0.92 -20.53
C GLY A 152 -0.62 2.12 -20.91
N MET A 153 -1.16 3.34 -21.00
CA MET A 153 -0.37 4.56 -21.15
C MET A 153 0.37 4.89 -19.86
N LYS A 154 1.60 5.38 -19.96
CA LYS A 154 2.44 5.74 -18.81
C LYS A 154 1.87 6.89 -18.00
N GLN A 155 1.26 7.89 -18.63
CA GLN A 155 0.67 9.06 -17.99
C GLN A 155 -0.80 8.90 -17.56
N ALA A 156 -1.46 7.77 -17.87
CA ALA A 156 -2.90 7.61 -17.62
C ALA A 156 -3.29 7.84 -16.15
N SER A 157 -2.50 7.32 -15.21
CA SER A 157 -2.75 7.50 -13.77
C SER A 157 -2.65 8.97 -13.35
N ARG A 158 -1.67 9.73 -13.89
CA ARG A 158 -1.49 11.15 -13.62
C ARG A 158 -2.70 11.96 -14.11
N ILE A 159 -3.08 11.75 -15.37
CA ILE A 159 -4.19 12.48 -16.00
C ILE A 159 -5.50 12.19 -15.27
N TRP A 160 -5.75 10.93 -14.93
CA TRP A 160 -6.92 10.56 -14.14
C TRP A 160 -6.92 11.25 -12.77
N ASN A 161 -5.82 11.20 -12.03
CA ASN A 161 -5.72 11.83 -10.72
C ASN A 161 -6.00 13.34 -10.79
N GLN A 162 -5.49 14.04 -11.82
CA GLN A 162 -5.75 15.46 -12.05
C GLN A 162 -7.22 15.71 -12.34
N THR A 163 -7.85 14.89 -13.18
CA THR A 163 -9.28 14.99 -13.53
C THR A 163 -10.15 14.78 -12.30
N PHE A 164 -9.87 13.75 -11.51
CA PHE A 164 -10.56 13.45 -10.27
C PHE A 164 -10.40 14.59 -9.25
N HIS A 165 -9.16 15.02 -9.02
CA HIS A 165 -8.87 16.10 -8.08
C HIS A 165 -9.65 17.38 -8.41
N LYS A 166 -9.64 17.80 -9.68
CA LYS A 166 -10.37 19.00 -10.12
C LYS A 166 -11.87 18.89 -9.84
N ALA A 167 -12.47 17.73 -10.08
CA ALA A 167 -13.90 17.52 -9.82
C ALA A 167 -14.22 17.59 -8.32
N VAL A 168 -13.49 16.85 -7.48
CA VAL A 168 -13.77 16.81 -6.03
C VAL A 168 -13.46 18.15 -5.35
N GLN A 169 -12.49 18.91 -5.87
CA GLN A 169 -12.20 20.27 -5.41
C GLN A 169 -13.39 21.20 -5.69
N ASN A 170 -14.04 21.08 -6.85
CA ASN A 170 -15.25 21.84 -7.18
C ASN A 170 -16.45 21.48 -6.27
N TRP A 171 -16.44 20.29 -5.64
CA TRP A 171 -17.46 19.90 -4.64
C TRP A 171 -17.10 20.35 -3.22
N GLY A 172 -16.04 21.15 -3.06
CA GLY A 172 -15.63 21.71 -1.78
C GLY A 172 -14.75 20.77 -0.93
N PHE A 173 -14.17 19.73 -1.52
CA PHE A 173 -13.19 18.91 -0.81
C PHE A 173 -11.81 19.55 -0.80
N GLU A 174 -11.17 19.49 0.33
CA GLU A 174 -9.77 19.85 0.54
C GLU A 174 -8.89 18.60 0.46
N ARG A 175 -7.83 18.66 -0.34
CA ARG A 175 -6.82 17.60 -0.42
C ARG A 175 -5.75 17.83 0.64
N LEU A 176 -5.37 16.80 1.37
CA LEU A 176 -4.32 16.91 2.37
C LEU A 176 -2.96 17.16 1.72
N ALA A 177 -2.18 18.06 2.29
CA ALA A 177 -0.86 18.42 1.78
C ALA A 177 0.16 17.26 1.90
N CYS A 178 0.09 16.49 3.00
CA CYS A 178 0.98 15.36 3.27
C CYS A 178 0.57 14.07 2.53
N GLU A 179 -0.72 13.94 2.12
CA GLU A 179 -1.25 12.74 1.48
C GLU A 179 -2.24 13.09 0.36
N TRP A 180 -1.75 13.15 -0.85
CA TRP A 180 -2.49 13.63 -2.03
C TRP A 180 -3.66 12.75 -2.47
N CYS A 181 -3.81 11.59 -1.89
CA CYS A 181 -4.93 10.69 -2.15
C CYS A 181 -5.99 10.73 -1.05
N VAL A 182 -5.83 11.58 -0.03
CA VAL A 182 -6.80 11.76 1.05
C VAL A 182 -7.44 13.14 0.95
N TYR A 183 -8.75 13.18 1.11
CA TYR A 183 -9.58 14.37 1.01
C TYR A 183 -10.50 14.49 2.21
N ARG A 184 -10.81 15.72 2.59
CA ARG A 184 -11.72 16.08 3.67
C ARG A 184 -12.67 17.18 3.21
N ARG A 185 -13.91 17.13 3.69
CA ARG A 185 -14.87 18.22 3.61
C ARG A 185 -15.66 18.28 4.90
N GLU A 186 -15.90 19.49 5.38
CA GLU A 186 -16.78 19.78 6.49
C GLU A 186 -17.95 20.62 6.02
N THR A 187 -19.14 20.32 6.53
CA THR A 187 -20.39 21.00 6.18
C THR A 187 -21.23 21.12 7.45
N PRO A 188 -22.32 21.90 7.43
CA PRO A 188 -23.24 21.94 8.57
C PRO A 188 -23.88 20.59 8.92
N THR A 189 -23.92 19.64 7.98
CA THR A 189 -24.52 18.31 8.16
C THR A 189 -23.50 17.27 8.64
N GLY A 190 -22.20 17.59 8.61
CA GLY A 190 -21.16 16.71 9.11
C GLY A 190 -19.84 16.80 8.38
N THR A 191 -18.93 15.89 8.75
CA THR A 191 -17.61 15.75 8.15
C THR A 191 -17.55 14.48 7.33
N ILE A 192 -16.95 14.55 6.15
CA ILE A 192 -16.62 13.39 5.32
C ILE A 192 -15.13 13.39 4.99
N ILE A 193 -14.52 12.23 5.09
CA ILE A 193 -13.13 11.96 4.70
C ILE A 193 -13.11 10.77 3.73
N PHE A 194 -12.23 10.78 2.75
CA PHE A 194 -12.04 9.61 1.90
C PHE A 194 -10.59 9.48 1.42
N ALA A 195 -10.20 8.23 1.14
CA ALA A 195 -8.99 7.91 0.40
C ALA A 195 -9.35 7.33 -0.96
N VAL A 196 -8.61 7.74 -1.99
CA VAL A 196 -8.75 7.21 -3.36
C VAL A 196 -7.51 6.43 -3.77
N HIS A 197 -7.70 5.20 -4.25
CA HIS A 197 -6.65 4.39 -4.83
C HIS A 197 -7.01 4.05 -6.27
N VAL A 198 -6.66 4.95 -7.19
CA VAL A 198 -7.00 4.93 -8.63
C VAL A 198 -8.50 5.03 -8.86
N ASP A 199 -9.22 3.90 -8.90
CA ASP A 199 -10.67 3.77 -9.12
C ASP A 199 -11.43 3.38 -7.84
N ASP A 200 -10.74 2.81 -6.85
CA ASP A 200 -11.30 2.46 -5.55
C ASP A 200 -11.34 3.66 -4.60
N ILE A 201 -12.49 3.96 -4.02
CA ILE A 201 -12.68 5.00 -3.00
C ILE A 201 -13.18 4.34 -1.72
N ILE A 202 -12.49 4.59 -0.61
CA ILE A 202 -12.98 4.32 0.73
C ILE A 202 -13.32 5.64 1.39
N CYS A 203 -14.56 5.82 1.81
CA CYS A 203 -14.99 7.01 2.49
C CYS A 203 -15.62 6.72 3.85
N SER A 204 -15.42 7.65 4.78
CA SER A 204 -16.03 7.64 6.09
C SER A 204 -16.65 9.00 6.37
N ALA A 205 -17.85 9.03 6.93
CA ALA A 205 -18.55 10.27 7.25
C ALA A 205 -19.26 10.19 8.60
N SER A 206 -19.37 11.33 9.25
CA SER A 206 -20.04 11.47 10.54
C SER A 206 -21.57 11.38 10.44
N SER A 207 -22.12 11.51 9.21
CA SER A 207 -23.56 11.40 8.95
C SER A 207 -23.86 10.67 7.65
N PRO A 208 -25.01 9.97 7.56
CA PRO A 208 -25.49 9.35 6.32
C PRO A 208 -25.76 10.37 5.19
N GLU A 209 -26.15 11.59 5.55
CA GLU A 209 -26.44 12.67 4.61
C GLU A 209 -25.22 13.01 3.77
N GLU A 210 -24.03 13.12 4.40
CA GLU A 210 -22.77 13.40 3.70
C GLU A 210 -22.37 12.27 2.76
N ILE A 211 -22.60 11.01 3.14
CA ILE A 211 -22.38 9.86 2.23
C ILE A 211 -23.31 9.95 1.02
N ASN A 212 -24.59 10.22 1.23
CA ASN A 212 -25.58 10.30 0.14
C ASN A 212 -25.29 11.48 -0.80
N ARG A 213 -24.88 12.61 -0.25
CA ARG A 213 -24.43 13.77 -1.02
C ARG A 213 -23.22 13.42 -1.89
N PHE A 214 -22.20 12.80 -1.32
CA PHE A 214 -21.01 12.41 -2.05
C PHE A 214 -21.32 11.37 -3.15
N LYS A 215 -22.22 10.42 -2.88
CA LYS A 215 -22.72 9.48 -3.90
C LYS A 215 -23.38 10.20 -5.08
N ALA A 216 -24.21 11.20 -4.81
CA ALA A 216 -24.87 11.98 -5.85
C ALA A 216 -23.86 12.79 -6.69
N GLU A 217 -22.86 13.39 -6.04
CA GLU A 217 -21.76 14.12 -6.68
C GLU A 217 -20.93 13.18 -7.58
N LEU A 218 -20.56 12.00 -7.10
CA LEU A 218 -19.85 11.00 -7.90
C LEU A 218 -20.67 10.56 -9.11
N ARG A 219 -21.97 10.26 -8.93
CA ARG A 219 -22.88 9.83 -10.01
C ARG A 219 -23.15 10.91 -11.06
N SER A 220 -23.05 12.18 -10.68
CA SER A 220 -23.22 13.30 -11.63
C SER A 220 -22.07 13.42 -12.63
N HIS A 221 -20.89 12.86 -12.32
CA HIS A 221 -19.69 12.95 -13.15
C HIS A 221 -19.27 11.61 -13.75
N TRP A 222 -19.49 10.50 -13.04
CA TRP A 222 -19.00 9.18 -13.44
C TRP A 222 -20.02 8.08 -13.17
N GLU A 223 -19.91 7.03 -13.95
CA GLU A 223 -20.59 5.78 -13.63
C GLU A 223 -19.83 5.09 -12.49
N ILE A 224 -20.47 4.92 -11.34
CA ILE A 224 -19.90 4.26 -10.18
C ILE A 224 -20.56 2.92 -9.86
N SER A 225 -19.81 2.02 -9.25
CA SER A 225 -20.34 0.87 -8.51
C SER A 225 -20.41 1.26 -7.05
N ASP A 226 -21.59 1.37 -6.51
CA ASP A 226 -21.80 1.52 -5.06
C ASP A 226 -21.69 0.13 -4.42
N LEU A 227 -20.64 -0.08 -3.66
CA LEU A 227 -20.34 -1.35 -3.00
C LEU A 227 -20.94 -1.42 -1.58
N GLY A 228 -21.58 -0.32 -1.13
CA GLY A 228 -22.15 -0.20 0.20
C GLY A 228 -21.12 -0.16 1.31
N PRO A 229 -21.42 -0.72 2.50
CA PRO A 229 -20.45 -0.81 3.60
C PRO A 229 -19.18 -1.51 3.16
N ALA A 230 -18.02 -0.93 3.50
CA ALA A 230 -16.73 -1.47 3.07
C ALA A 230 -16.46 -2.84 3.72
N LYS A 231 -16.35 -3.88 2.89
CA LYS A 231 -16.07 -5.27 3.29
C LYS A 231 -14.74 -5.79 2.76
N PHE A 232 -14.25 -5.23 1.68
CA PHE A 232 -13.01 -5.68 1.06
C PHE A 232 -12.41 -4.56 0.19
N ALA A 233 -11.20 -4.11 0.54
CA ALA A 233 -10.49 -3.10 -0.23
C ALA A 233 -8.99 -3.38 -0.26
N LEU A 234 -8.33 -3.03 -1.36
CA LEU A 234 -6.88 -3.22 -1.54
C LEU A 234 -6.41 -4.64 -1.21
N GLY A 235 -7.20 -5.67 -1.51
CA GLY A 235 -6.87 -7.06 -1.19
C GLY A 235 -6.98 -7.43 0.29
N ILE A 236 -7.61 -6.59 1.10
CA ILE A 236 -7.77 -6.71 2.55
C ILE A 236 -9.26 -6.86 2.88
N ALA A 237 -9.63 -7.89 3.64
CA ALA A 237 -10.98 -8.06 4.17
C ALA A 237 -11.18 -7.12 5.37
N ILE A 238 -12.38 -6.55 5.47
CA ILE A 238 -12.77 -5.59 6.49
C ILE A 238 -14.01 -6.13 7.20
N THR A 239 -13.91 -6.35 8.50
CA THR A 239 -15.03 -6.76 9.35
C THR A 239 -15.25 -5.69 10.42
N ARG A 240 -16.46 -5.17 10.53
CA ARG A 240 -16.79 -4.11 11.46
C ARG A 240 -17.70 -4.62 12.56
N ASP A 241 -17.37 -4.26 13.79
CA ASP A 241 -18.20 -4.42 14.99
C ASP A 241 -18.58 -3.02 15.49
N LEU A 242 -19.85 -2.67 15.35
CA LEU A 242 -20.37 -1.35 15.75
C LEU A 242 -20.48 -1.20 17.26
N GLU A 243 -20.80 -2.28 17.98
CA GLU A 243 -20.96 -2.26 19.45
C GLU A 243 -19.60 -2.06 20.12
N LYS A 244 -18.59 -2.82 19.70
CA LYS A 244 -17.21 -2.70 20.19
C LYS A 244 -16.47 -1.49 19.59
N ARG A 245 -17.05 -0.80 18.62
CA ARG A 245 -16.42 0.27 17.83
C ARG A 245 -15.08 -0.15 17.24
N THR A 246 -15.01 -1.38 16.70
CA THR A 246 -13.79 -1.92 16.11
C THR A 246 -13.96 -2.24 14.63
N ILE A 247 -12.86 -2.19 13.92
CA ILE A 247 -12.70 -2.73 12.58
C ILE A 247 -11.52 -3.69 12.60
N ALA A 248 -11.78 -4.91 12.19
CA ALA A 248 -10.78 -5.95 12.03
C ALA A 248 -10.42 -6.10 10.54
N ILE A 249 -9.13 -6.10 10.23
CA ILE A 249 -8.66 -6.28 8.86
C ILE A 249 -7.81 -7.54 8.75
N SER A 250 -7.99 -8.29 7.65
CA SER A 250 -7.27 -9.55 7.42
C SER A 250 -7.01 -9.84 5.94
N GLN A 251 -6.07 -10.74 5.70
CA GLN A 251 -5.74 -11.26 4.38
C GLN A 251 -5.83 -12.81 4.37
N THR A 252 -6.76 -13.38 5.12
CA THR A 252 -6.93 -14.83 5.30
C THR A 252 -7.00 -15.57 3.97
N ALA A 253 -7.84 -15.11 3.03
CA ALA A 253 -7.95 -15.73 1.70
C ALA A 253 -6.66 -15.68 0.89
N LEU A 254 -5.84 -14.65 1.05
CA LEU A 254 -4.52 -14.58 0.43
C LEU A 254 -3.56 -15.56 1.09
N ILE A 255 -3.54 -15.63 2.42
CA ILE A 255 -2.71 -16.57 3.18
C ILE A 255 -3.02 -17.99 2.75
N ASP A 256 -4.30 -18.38 2.70
CA ASP A 256 -4.74 -19.72 2.29
C ASP A 256 -4.26 -20.06 0.87
N ARG A 257 -4.39 -19.12 -0.08
CA ARG A 257 -3.91 -19.28 -1.47
C ARG A 257 -2.39 -19.45 -1.53
N VAL A 258 -1.63 -18.67 -0.77
CA VAL A 258 -0.16 -18.76 -0.75
C VAL A 258 0.28 -20.08 -0.08
N VAL A 259 -0.39 -20.51 0.99
CA VAL A 259 -0.16 -21.80 1.65
C VAL A 259 -0.36 -22.95 0.66
N GLU A 260 -1.44 -22.91 -0.13
CA GLU A 260 -1.72 -23.92 -1.15
C GLU A 260 -0.71 -23.86 -2.32
N GLN A 261 -0.41 -22.65 -2.83
CA GLN A 261 0.52 -22.43 -3.93
C GLN A 261 1.91 -23.02 -3.66
N PHE A 262 2.38 -22.95 -2.41
CA PHE A 262 3.69 -23.45 -1.99
C PHE A 262 3.64 -24.82 -1.31
N GLY A 263 2.54 -25.56 -1.47
CA GLY A 263 2.41 -26.96 -1.02
C GLY A 263 2.44 -27.14 0.51
N GLN A 264 2.01 -26.12 1.28
CA GLN A 264 2.05 -26.17 2.74
C GLN A 264 0.69 -26.44 3.39
N ARG A 265 -0.28 -26.93 2.60
CA ARG A 265 -1.64 -27.19 3.08
C ARG A 265 -1.68 -28.18 4.25
N ASP A 266 -0.87 -29.25 4.19
CA ASP A 266 -0.84 -30.31 5.20
C ASP A 266 0.33 -30.17 6.20
N ALA A 267 1.18 -29.14 6.03
CA ALA A 267 2.33 -28.91 6.91
C ALA A 267 1.86 -28.57 8.33
N HIS A 268 2.61 -29.02 9.34
CA HIS A 268 2.35 -28.64 10.74
C HIS A 268 2.56 -27.13 10.95
N PRO A 269 1.61 -26.42 11.58
CA PRO A 269 1.75 -25.01 11.90
C PRO A 269 2.89 -24.76 12.89
N LEU A 270 3.44 -23.55 12.88
CA LEU A 270 4.49 -23.09 13.78
C LEU A 270 4.03 -21.85 14.53
N GLU A 271 4.61 -21.61 15.70
CA GLU A 271 4.16 -20.56 16.62
C GLU A 271 4.93 -19.24 16.49
N THR A 272 6.09 -19.27 15.83
CA THR A 272 6.92 -18.09 15.53
C THR A 272 7.39 -18.11 14.08
N PRO A 273 7.48 -16.95 13.42
CA PRO A 273 7.89 -16.87 12.01
C PRO A 273 9.38 -17.15 11.81
N MET A 274 10.19 -16.98 12.86
CA MET A 274 11.63 -17.23 12.82
C MET A 274 12.10 -17.86 14.14
N VAL A 275 13.15 -18.67 14.08
CA VAL A 275 13.75 -19.28 15.26
C VAL A 275 14.57 -18.21 15.99
N ALA A 276 14.43 -18.13 17.31
CA ALA A 276 15.24 -17.24 18.13
C ALA A 276 16.73 -17.56 17.95
N GLY A 277 17.55 -16.52 17.77
CA GLY A 277 19.00 -16.68 17.57
C GLY A 277 19.43 -17.14 16.16
N LEU A 278 18.49 -17.41 15.23
CA LEU A 278 18.84 -17.78 13.85
C LEU A 278 19.53 -16.62 13.13
N GLN A 279 20.76 -16.86 12.68
CA GLN A 279 21.52 -15.91 11.85
C GLN A 279 21.64 -16.44 10.42
N LEU A 280 20.82 -15.92 9.52
CA LEU A 280 20.96 -16.16 8.08
C LEU A 280 22.10 -15.30 7.52
N ARG A 281 22.96 -15.91 6.68
CA ARG A 281 24.13 -15.27 6.07
C ARG A 281 24.08 -15.33 4.55
N ARG A 282 24.75 -14.39 3.92
CA ARG A 282 25.02 -14.48 2.48
C ARG A 282 26.09 -15.55 2.24
N PRO A 283 25.98 -16.32 1.14
CA PRO A 283 27.05 -17.24 0.77
C PRO A 283 28.35 -16.47 0.54
N ASP A 284 29.47 -17.10 0.90
CA ASP A 284 30.79 -16.55 0.62
C ASP A 284 31.01 -16.46 -0.90
N LYS A 285 31.32 -15.27 -1.38
CA LYS A 285 31.54 -15.00 -2.81
C LYS A 285 32.81 -15.63 -3.35
N SER A 286 33.78 -15.93 -2.48
CA SER A 286 35.04 -16.59 -2.85
C SER A 286 34.83 -18.07 -3.13
N VAL A 287 33.75 -18.67 -2.61
CA VAL A 287 33.43 -20.09 -2.80
C VAL A 287 32.49 -20.25 -3.99
N PRO A 288 32.88 -20.92 -5.08
CA PRO A 288 32.01 -21.18 -6.21
C PRO A 288 30.74 -21.92 -5.77
N THR A 289 29.58 -21.47 -6.29
CA THR A 289 28.33 -22.16 -6.04
C THR A 289 28.30 -23.48 -6.79
N ALA A 290 28.07 -24.58 -6.07
CA ALA A 290 27.93 -25.91 -6.66
C ALA A 290 26.82 -25.92 -7.75
N PRO A 291 27.04 -26.64 -8.87
CA PRO A 291 26.08 -26.70 -9.98
C PRO A 291 24.67 -27.09 -9.54
N GLU A 292 24.55 -28.04 -8.62
CA GLU A 292 23.27 -28.55 -8.10
C GLU A 292 22.49 -27.45 -7.36
N VAL A 293 23.18 -26.58 -6.64
CA VAL A 293 22.56 -25.46 -5.92
C VAL A 293 22.10 -24.37 -6.90
N LYS A 294 22.83 -24.16 -8.00
CA LYS A 294 22.39 -23.21 -9.05
C LYS A 294 21.11 -23.71 -9.71
N GLU A 295 21.10 -24.98 -10.13
CA GLU A 295 19.95 -25.62 -10.76
C GLU A 295 18.72 -25.62 -9.82
N TRP A 296 18.94 -25.93 -8.54
CA TRP A 296 17.92 -25.84 -7.52
C TRP A 296 17.35 -24.41 -7.40
N ALA A 297 18.21 -23.39 -7.36
CA ALA A 297 17.82 -22.01 -7.23
C ALA A 297 17.00 -21.52 -8.45
N GLU A 298 17.35 -21.93 -9.67
CA GLU A 298 16.61 -21.59 -10.88
C GLU A 298 15.18 -22.14 -10.88
N ARG A 299 14.97 -23.31 -10.27
CA ARG A 299 13.65 -23.95 -10.17
C ARG A 299 12.84 -23.48 -8.96
N THR A 300 13.51 -22.94 -7.93
CA THR A 300 12.86 -22.55 -6.67
C THR A 300 12.23 -21.17 -6.78
N PRO A 301 10.91 -21.01 -6.59
CA PRO A 301 10.21 -19.73 -6.77
C PRO A 301 10.36 -18.81 -5.54
N TYR A 302 11.59 -18.62 -5.04
CA TYR A 302 11.90 -17.86 -3.83
C TYR A 302 11.37 -16.41 -3.90
N ARG A 303 11.60 -15.74 -5.04
CA ARG A 303 11.12 -14.35 -5.23
C ARG A 303 9.60 -14.24 -5.15
N SER A 304 8.88 -15.24 -5.67
CA SER A 304 7.42 -15.29 -5.61
C SER A 304 6.93 -15.50 -4.18
N LEU A 305 7.58 -16.38 -3.41
CA LEU A 305 7.28 -16.58 -1.99
C LEU A 305 7.49 -15.29 -1.20
N ILE A 306 8.69 -14.70 -1.28
CA ILE A 306 9.02 -13.49 -0.52
C ILE A 306 8.13 -12.31 -0.93
N GLY A 307 7.80 -12.15 -2.21
CA GLY A 307 6.87 -11.12 -2.68
C GLY A 307 5.48 -11.28 -2.08
N SER A 308 4.96 -12.51 -2.01
CA SER A 308 3.66 -12.80 -1.38
C SER A 308 3.68 -12.52 0.13
N LEU A 309 4.73 -12.97 0.82
CA LEU A 309 4.91 -12.73 2.26
C LEU A 309 5.06 -11.22 2.56
N MET A 310 5.77 -10.46 1.71
CA MET A 310 5.93 -9.01 1.86
C MET A 310 4.58 -8.29 1.76
N TYR A 311 3.74 -8.67 0.81
CA TYR A 311 2.41 -8.07 0.67
C TYR A 311 1.52 -8.34 1.89
N ILE A 312 1.61 -9.53 2.48
CA ILE A 312 0.91 -9.89 3.73
C ILE A 312 1.50 -9.09 4.91
N ALA A 313 2.83 -8.98 5.03
CA ALA A 313 3.51 -8.24 6.09
C ALA A 313 3.13 -6.75 6.11
N VAL A 314 3.10 -6.12 4.94
CA VAL A 314 2.79 -4.69 4.81
C VAL A 314 1.29 -4.42 4.94
N GLY A 315 0.43 -5.36 4.54
CA GLY A 315 -1.02 -5.22 4.58
C GLY A 315 -1.61 -5.29 5.98
N THR A 316 -1.46 -6.43 6.64
CA THR A 316 -2.17 -6.74 7.90
C THR A 316 -1.36 -7.51 8.94
N ARG A 317 -0.11 -7.92 8.63
CA ARG A 317 0.67 -8.81 9.49
C ARG A 317 2.04 -8.20 9.86
N PRO A 318 2.06 -7.14 10.71
CA PRO A 318 3.30 -6.55 11.20
C PRO A 318 4.23 -7.56 11.90
N ASP A 319 3.68 -8.59 12.49
CA ASP A 319 4.39 -9.63 13.23
C ASP A 319 5.38 -10.46 12.39
N ILE A 320 5.23 -10.50 11.07
CA ILE A 320 6.20 -11.16 10.18
C ILE A 320 7.16 -10.17 9.50
N ALA A 321 7.05 -8.86 9.76
CA ALA A 321 7.80 -7.84 9.01
C ALA A 321 9.32 -8.04 9.14
N TYR A 322 9.83 -8.35 10.33
CA TYR A 322 11.26 -8.65 10.54
C TYR A 322 11.71 -9.86 9.73
N ALA A 323 11.02 -10.99 9.86
CA ALA A 323 11.39 -12.23 9.20
C ALA A 323 11.41 -12.06 7.67
N VAL A 324 10.38 -11.42 7.11
CA VAL A 324 10.28 -11.19 5.66
C VAL A 324 11.32 -10.18 5.18
N GLY A 325 11.60 -9.12 5.95
CA GLY A 325 12.63 -8.13 5.65
C GLY A 325 14.04 -8.77 5.61
N ARG A 326 14.34 -9.68 6.55
CA ARG A 326 15.58 -10.46 6.54
C ARG A 326 15.69 -11.36 5.32
N LEU A 327 14.64 -12.10 4.99
CA LEU A 327 14.60 -12.99 3.83
C LEU A 327 14.70 -12.24 2.51
N ALA A 328 14.08 -11.06 2.40
CA ALA A 328 14.21 -10.19 1.24
C ALA A 328 15.65 -9.74 0.95
N SER A 329 16.51 -9.73 1.96
CA SER A 329 17.95 -9.40 1.79
C SER A 329 18.72 -10.43 0.97
N PHE A 330 18.15 -11.61 0.68
CA PHE A 330 18.78 -12.72 -0.02
C PHE A 330 18.20 -13.00 -1.40
N LEU A 331 17.36 -12.10 -1.95
CA LEU A 331 16.69 -12.29 -3.25
C LEU A 331 17.65 -12.52 -4.43
N ASP A 332 18.90 -12.08 -4.31
CA ASP A 332 19.96 -12.20 -5.33
C ASP A 332 20.90 -13.40 -5.07
N CYS A 333 20.81 -14.06 -3.89
CA CYS A 333 21.79 -15.06 -3.48
C CYS A 333 21.23 -16.16 -2.57
N TYR A 334 19.91 -16.40 -2.64
CA TYR A 334 19.27 -17.39 -1.76
C TYR A 334 19.80 -18.82 -1.93
N ARG A 335 19.69 -19.59 -0.85
CA ARG A 335 20.10 -20.97 -0.68
C ARG A 335 18.97 -21.76 -0.02
N PRO A 336 19.08 -23.12 0.09
CA PRO A 336 18.06 -23.93 0.76
C PRO A 336 17.66 -23.44 2.15
N GLU A 337 18.61 -23.01 2.97
CA GLU A 337 18.34 -22.49 4.32
C GLU A 337 17.45 -21.23 4.30
N HIS A 338 17.60 -20.37 3.30
CA HIS A 338 16.74 -19.19 3.14
C HIS A 338 15.32 -19.57 2.71
N TRP A 339 15.22 -20.59 1.84
CA TRP A 339 13.95 -21.16 1.43
C TRP A 339 13.21 -21.78 2.61
N GLU A 340 13.88 -22.62 3.39
CA GLU A 340 13.31 -23.26 4.57
C GLU A 340 12.82 -22.24 5.59
N ALA A 341 13.59 -21.16 5.81
CA ALA A 341 13.16 -20.05 6.64
C ALA A 341 11.94 -19.32 6.08
N GLY A 342 11.81 -19.18 4.75
CA GLY A 342 10.62 -18.65 4.10
C GLY A 342 9.39 -19.55 4.27
N ILE A 343 9.57 -20.85 4.10
CA ILE A 343 8.53 -21.87 4.35
C ILE A 343 8.12 -21.86 5.84
N ARG A 344 9.06 -21.64 6.77
CA ARG A 344 8.74 -21.47 8.18
C ARG A 344 7.78 -20.31 8.42
N VAL A 345 8.01 -19.15 7.81
CA VAL A 345 7.09 -17.99 7.90
C VAL A 345 5.69 -18.39 7.41
N LEU A 346 5.63 -19.13 6.30
CA LEU A 346 4.36 -19.56 5.72
C LEU A 346 3.60 -20.55 6.64
N ARG A 347 4.32 -21.48 7.29
CA ARG A 347 3.73 -22.41 8.28
C ARG A 347 3.24 -21.67 9.54
N TYR A 348 3.94 -20.62 9.96
CA TYR A 348 3.47 -19.72 11.01
C TYR A 348 2.17 -18.99 10.59
N LEU A 349 2.14 -18.43 9.39
CA LEU A 349 0.93 -17.79 8.86
C LEU A 349 -0.25 -18.76 8.77
N LYS A 350 -0.02 -20.01 8.34
CA LYS A 350 -1.05 -21.06 8.34
C LYS A 350 -1.67 -21.25 9.72
N GLY A 351 -0.83 -21.38 10.76
CA GLY A 351 -1.30 -21.56 12.14
C GLY A 351 -2.01 -20.34 12.74
N THR A 352 -1.76 -19.16 12.18
CA THR A 352 -2.27 -17.88 12.66
C THR A 352 -3.11 -17.13 11.62
N ARG A 353 -3.66 -17.84 10.64
CA ARG A 353 -4.39 -17.25 9.51
C ARG A 353 -5.65 -16.47 9.89
N LEU A 354 -6.24 -16.81 11.04
CA LEU A 354 -7.44 -16.17 11.57
C LEU A 354 -7.14 -14.95 12.46
N LEU A 355 -5.86 -14.61 12.67
CA LEU A 355 -5.53 -13.36 13.36
C LEU A 355 -5.88 -12.18 12.47
N ASN A 356 -6.56 -11.22 13.07
CA ASN A 356 -6.94 -9.96 12.46
C ASN A 356 -6.18 -8.81 13.11
N LEU A 357 -5.79 -7.82 12.33
CA LEU A 357 -5.33 -6.54 12.86
C LEU A 357 -6.56 -5.71 13.23
N VAL A 358 -6.76 -5.50 14.54
CA VAL A 358 -7.94 -4.83 15.09
C VAL A 358 -7.64 -3.36 15.34
N LEU A 359 -8.43 -2.49 14.73
CA LEU A 359 -8.36 -1.04 14.82
C LEU A 359 -9.60 -0.48 15.52
N GLY A 360 -9.50 0.70 16.12
CA GLY A 360 -10.61 1.31 16.85
C GLY A 360 -10.67 0.84 18.31
N GLY A 361 -11.86 0.64 18.86
CA GLY A 361 -12.14 0.09 20.20
C GLY A 361 -12.08 1.09 21.35
N THR A 362 -11.64 2.32 21.13
CA THR A 362 -11.59 3.36 22.18
C THR A 362 -12.05 4.70 21.63
N ASN A 363 -12.62 5.55 22.51
CA ASN A 363 -13.00 6.92 22.15
C ASN A 363 -11.79 7.88 22.08
N THR A 364 -10.59 7.41 22.41
CA THR A 364 -9.37 8.22 22.44
C THR A 364 -8.48 7.87 21.26
N MET A 365 -8.35 8.79 20.31
CA MET A 365 -7.41 8.68 19.20
C MET A 365 -6.01 9.12 19.64
N ARG A 366 -5.38 8.37 20.55
CA ARG A 366 -4.04 8.67 21.05
C ARG A 366 -2.99 8.02 20.15
N LEU A 367 -2.23 8.83 19.43
CA LEU A 367 -1.09 8.34 18.66
C LEU A 367 0.08 8.03 19.59
N VAL A 368 0.57 6.79 19.56
CA VAL A 368 1.70 6.30 20.37
C VAL A 368 2.65 5.54 19.47
N GLY A 369 3.94 5.85 19.57
CA GLY A 369 5.00 5.18 18.82
C GLY A 369 5.94 4.37 19.70
N TYR A 370 6.57 3.34 19.12
CA TYR A 370 7.65 2.55 19.69
C TYR A 370 8.78 2.46 18.67
N SER A 371 10.02 2.57 19.13
CA SER A 371 11.22 2.46 18.31
C SER A 371 12.23 1.53 18.97
N ASP A 372 12.94 0.73 18.18
CA ASP A 372 13.99 -0.18 18.62
C ASP A 372 15.05 -0.36 17.54
N SER A 373 16.24 -0.77 17.94
CA SER A 373 17.32 -1.17 17.04
C SER A 373 18.12 -2.35 17.57
N ASP A 374 18.13 -3.45 16.81
CA ASP A 374 19.04 -4.56 17.08
C ASP A 374 20.44 -4.26 16.53
N TYR A 375 21.34 -3.85 17.44
CA TYR A 375 22.68 -3.36 17.13
C TYR A 375 23.54 -4.40 16.42
N ALA A 376 24.13 -4.02 15.28
CA ALA A 376 25.10 -4.80 14.49
C ALA A 376 24.63 -6.22 14.11
N ASN A 377 23.34 -6.52 14.14
CA ASN A 377 22.79 -7.87 13.96
C ASN A 377 22.93 -8.44 12.53
N CYS A 378 23.25 -7.64 11.53
CA CYS A 378 23.50 -8.21 10.21
C CYS A 378 24.91 -8.83 10.14
N PRO A 379 25.05 -10.19 10.13
CA PRO A 379 26.36 -10.84 10.19
C PRO A 379 27.24 -10.60 8.95
N ASP A 380 26.62 -10.15 7.85
CA ASP A 380 27.33 -9.89 6.59
C ASP A 380 27.87 -8.46 6.49
N THR A 381 27.27 -7.50 7.20
CA THR A 381 27.56 -6.07 7.00
C THR A 381 27.70 -5.28 8.30
N SER A 382 27.55 -5.91 9.46
CA SER A 382 27.51 -5.30 10.80
C SER A 382 26.53 -4.11 10.91
N ARG A 383 25.54 -4.03 10.01
CA ARG A 383 24.49 -3.02 10.08
C ARG A 383 23.38 -3.46 11.01
N SER A 384 22.86 -2.52 11.76
CA SER A 384 21.73 -2.72 12.67
C SER A 384 20.42 -2.91 11.90
N ILE A 385 19.45 -3.55 12.55
CA ILE A 385 18.07 -3.58 12.09
C ILE A 385 17.27 -2.59 12.94
N GLY A 386 16.72 -1.55 12.33
CA GLY A 386 15.82 -0.61 13.01
C GLY A 386 14.36 -0.97 12.75
N GLY A 387 13.52 -0.74 13.75
CA GLY A 387 12.09 -0.97 13.69
C GLY A 387 11.32 0.09 14.44
N TYR A 388 10.10 0.36 13.96
CA TYR A 388 9.13 1.18 14.68
C TYR A 388 7.70 0.69 14.41
N CYS A 389 6.80 1.01 15.33
CA CYS A 389 5.36 0.91 15.10
C CYS A 389 4.63 2.08 15.74
N TYR A 390 3.47 2.44 15.14
CA TYR A 390 2.57 3.46 15.63
C TYR A 390 1.18 2.92 15.79
N ASN A 391 0.63 3.05 17.00
CA ASN A 391 -0.74 2.72 17.35
C ASN A 391 -1.57 4.01 17.46
N LEU A 392 -2.80 4.00 16.97
CA LEU A 392 -3.76 5.09 17.14
C LEU A 392 -4.90 4.66 18.09
N GLY A 393 -4.59 3.82 19.07
CA GLY A 393 -5.53 3.18 19.99
C GLY A 393 -5.22 1.69 20.12
N SER A 394 -6.10 0.80 19.65
CA SER A 394 -6.02 -0.64 19.89
C SER A 394 -5.04 -1.41 19.01
N GLY A 395 -4.64 -0.87 17.86
CA GLY A 395 -3.76 -1.58 16.92
C GLY A 395 -2.88 -0.65 16.10
N SER A 396 -1.87 -1.25 15.48
CA SER A 396 -0.88 -0.52 14.69
C SER A 396 -1.43 -0.05 13.35
N ILE A 397 -1.31 1.23 13.07
CA ILE A 397 -1.64 1.83 11.77
C ILE A 397 -0.42 1.97 10.87
N SER A 398 0.78 2.04 11.46
CA SER A 398 2.05 2.09 10.73
C SER A 398 3.12 1.25 11.43
N TRP A 399 4.01 0.63 10.65
CA TRP A 399 5.18 -0.12 11.13
C TRP A 399 6.25 -0.24 10.07
N SER A 400 7.49 -0.45 10.53
CA SER A 400 8.64 -0.70 9.67
C SER A 400 9.63 -1.64 10.35
N SER A 401 10.27 -2.50 9.55
CA SER A 401 11.43 -3.29 9.93
C SER A 401 12.45 -3.19 8.80
N ARG A 402 13.57 -2.51 9.03
CA ARG A 402 14.54 -2.24 7.96
C ARG A 402 15.98 -2.30 8.47
N LYS A 403 16.86 -2.86 7.63
CA LYS A 403 18.31 -2.75 7.84
C LYS A 403 18.75 -1.30 7.64
N GLN A 404 19.48 -0.75 8.62
CA GLN A 404 20.01 0.61 8.55
C GLN A 404 20.99 0.77 7.38
N ARG A 405 21.02 1.97 6.80
CA ARG A 405 21.87 2.25 5.62
C ARG A 405 23.35 2.36 5.96
N THR A 406 23.67 2.72 7.20
CA THR A 406 25.02 2.91 7.72
C THR A 406 25.29 1.91 8.84
N VAL A 407 26.56 1.61 9.11
CA VAL A 407 26.99 0.94 10.34
C VAL A 407 26.97 1.98 11.45
N ALA A 408 26.45 1.60 12.62
CA ALA A 408 26.46 2.44 13.81
C ALA A 408 27.68 2.07 14.68
N ASP A 409 28.35 3.06 15.25
CA ASP A 409 29.54 2.86 16.06
C ASP A 409 29.22 2.39 17.50
N SER A 410 27.96 2.46 17.90
CA SER A 410 27.47 2.01 19.20
C SER A 410 25.99 1.66 19.16
N SER A 411 25.52 0.93 20.18
CA SER A 411 24.08 0.65 20.36
C SER A 411 23.27 1.94 20.47
N CYS A 412 23.77 2.95 21.22
CA CYS A 412 23.14 4.26 21.33
C CYS A 412 22.90 4.92 19.96
N TYR A 413 23.88 4.83 19.04
CA TYR A 413 23.73 5.40 17.70
C TYR A 413 22.77 4.60 16.83
N ALA A 414 22.76 3.29 16.95
CA ALA A 414 21.79 2.45 16.25
C ALA A 414 20.36 2.80 16.69
N GLU A 415 20.14 2.95 18.00
CA GLU A 415 18.86 3.40 18.56
C GLU A 415 18.48 4.79 18.09
N TYR A 416 19.43 5.72 18.07
CA TYR A 416 19.18 7.08 17.61
C TYR A 416 18.81 7.15 16.11
N ILE A 417 19.41 6.29 15.29
CA ILE A 417 19.04 6.14 13.87
C ILE A 417 17.60 5.59 13.76
N ALA A 418 17.22 4.64 14.60
CA ALA A 418 15.84 4.12 14.62
C ALA A 418 14.84 5.19 15.08
N LEU A 419 15.17 5.97 16.13
CA LEU A 419 14.37 7.14 16.57
C LEU A 419 14.17 8.17 15.45
N HIS A 420 15.21 8.44 14.66
CA HIS A 420 15.10 9.35 13.53
C HIS A 420 14.11 8.84 12.46
N GLU A 421 14.20 7.57 12.07
CA GLU A 421 13.26 6.98 11.10
C GLU A 421 11.81 6.97 11.67
N ALA A 422 11.66 6.64 12.95
CA ALA A 422 10.38 6.71 13.65
C ALA A 422 9.82 8.14 13.68
N SER A 423 10.65 9.15 13.97
CA SER A 423 10.22 10.55 14.03
C SER A 423 9.72 11.07 12.67
N HIS A 424 10.30 10.64 11.55
CA HIS A 424 9.80 10.97 10.22
C HIS A 424 8.39 10.43 10.00
N GLU A 425 8.14 9.19 10.37
CA GLU A 425 6.81 8.60 10.25
C GLU A 425 5.80 9.26 11.18
N MET A 426 6.23 9.61 12.39
CA MET A 426 5.39 10.35 13.35
C MET A 426 4.94 11.70 12.79
N VAL A 427 5.85 12.48 12.20
CA VAL A 427 5.51 13.77 11.59
C VAL A 427 4.46 13.57 10.50
N PHE A 428 4.65 12.59 9.62
CA PHE A 428 3.65 12.25 8.60
C PHE A 428 2.28 11.91 9.20
N LEU A 429 2.24 11.07 10.24
CA LEU A 429 0.98 10.69 10.90
C LEU A 429 0.31 11.88 11.61
N ARG A 430 1.10 12.76 12.22
CA ARG A 430 0.59 13.99 12.85
C ARG A 430 0.03 14.95 11.79
N GLU A 431 0.74 15.16 10.69
CA GLU A 431 0.25 15.98 9.57
C GLU A 431 -1.03 15.39 8.96
N LEU A 432 -1.12 14.07 8.81
CA LEU A 432 -2.32 13.38 8.35
C LEU A 432 -3.51 13.65 9.30
N LEU A 433 -3.33 13.43 10.60
CA LEU A 433 -4.37 13.65 11.59
C LEU A 433 -4.73 15.14 11.73
N SER A 434 -3.75 16.04 11.63
CA SER A 434 -3.96 17.49 11.64
C SER A 434 -4.78 17.93 10.42
N GLY A 435 -4.42 17.48 9.23
CA GLY A 435 -5.18 17.78 8.00
C GLY A 435 -6.60 17.21 8.03
N LEU A 436 -6.83 16.12 8.76
CA LEU A 436 -8.16 15.58 9.04
C LEU A 436 -8.87 16.31 10.20
N GLN A 437 -8.22 17.24 10.88
CA GLN A 437 -8.69 17.95 12.11
C GLN A 437 -9.00 17.00 13.27
N LEU A 438 -8.23 15.91 13.37
CA LEU A 438 -8.40 14.84 14.37
C LEU A 438 -7.11 14.59 15.16
N LEU A 439 -6.14 15.52 15.09
CA LEU A 439 -4.89 15.41 15.84
C LEU A 439 -5.17 15.63 17.33
N PRO A 440 -4.82 14.67 18.21
CA PRO A 440 -4.89 14.86 19.65
C PRO A 440 -3.99 16.03 20.09
N SER A 441 -4.40 16.73 21.15
CA SER A 441 -3.59 17.81 21.74
C SER A 441 -2.29 17.27 22.35
N GLY A 442 -1.23 18.08 22.25
CA GLY A 442 0.08 17.81 22.84
C GLY A 442 1.02 16.96 21.99
N ALA A 443 2.16 16.63 22.57
CA ALA A 443 3.23 15.87 21.93
C ALA A 443 2.86 14.40 21.78
N THR A 444 3.19 13.79 20.65
CA THR A 444 3.09 12.34 20.45
C THR A 444 4.16 11.63 21.28
N GLN A 445 3.75 10.60 22.02
CA GLN A 445 4.70 9.79 22.80
C GLN A 445 5.39 8.77 21.89
N LEU A 446 6.72 8.79 21.90
CA LEU A 446 7.58 7.83 21.22
C LEU A 446 8.44 7.11 22.26
N TYR A 447 8.19 5.83 22.44
CA TYR A 447 8.89 4.99 23.40
C TYR A 447 10.16 4.39 22.79
N CYS A 448 11.26 4.43 23.55
CA CYS A 448 12.48 3.64 23.29
C CYS A 448 13.05 3.10 24.61
N ASP A 449 13.85 2.06 24.54
CA ASP A 449 14.42 1.43 25.75
C ASP A 449 15.87 1.86 26.05
N ASN A 450 16.46 2.70 25.21
CA ASN A 450 17.83 3.20 25.37
C ASN A 450 17.87 4.59 26.04
N ASP A 451 18.32 4.62 27.31
CA ASP A 451 18.41 5.87 28.08
C ASP A 451 19.34 6.91 27.44
N ALA A 452 20.46 6.46 26.87
CA ALA A 452 21.43 7.38 26.28
C ALA A 452 20.86 8.03 25.01
N ALA A 453 20.11 7.28 24.19
CA ALA A 453 19.43 7.81 23.01
C ALA A 453 18.32 8.79 23.39
N SER A 454 17.53 8.50 24.44
CA SER A 454 16.51 9.40 24.96
C SER A 454 17.10 10.71 25.47
N ARG A 455 18.09 10.65 26.36
CA ARG A 455 18.79 11.85 26.89
C ARG A 455 19.44 12.68 25.78
N LEU A 456 20.04 12.03 24.79
CA LEU A 456 20.67 12.70 23.66
C LEU A 456 19.66 13.53 22.84
N SER A 457 18.40 13.15 22.81
CA SER A 457 17.36 13.89 22.11
C SER A 457 16.91 15.16 22.84
N GLU A 458 17.08 15.21 24.16
CA GLU A 458 16.71 16.32 25.02
C GLU A 458 17.87 17.29 25.31
N ASP A 459 19.15 16.81 25.17
CA ASP A 459 20.32 17.58 25.55
C ASP A 459 20.58 18.76 24.63
N HIS A 460 20.81 19.92 25.25
CA HIS A 460 21.11 21.20 24.56
C HIS A 460 22.60 21.33 24.20
N VAL A 461 23.48 20.48 24.76
CA VAL A 461 24.91 20.57 24.58
C VAL A 461 25.38 19.79 23.37
N TRP A 462 26.21 20.41 22.55
CA TRP A 462 26.84 19.77 21.41
C TRP A 462 27.86 18.72 21.85
N HIS A 463 27.58 17.44 21.58
CA HIS A 463 28.55 16.37 21.81
C HIS A 463 29.41 16.16 20.56
N SER A 464 30.75 16.30 20.70
CA SER A 464 31.71 16.07 19.62
C SER A 464 31.61 14.65 19.02
N ARG A 465 31.09 13.70 19.79
CA ARG A 465 30.91 12.29 19.41
C ARG A 465 29.80 12.02 18.39
N VAL A 466 28.89 12.98 18.13
CA VAL A 466 27.73 12.79 17.21
C VAL A 466 27.91 13.43 15.83
N LYS A 467 29.11 13.84 15.45
CA LYS A 467 29.39 14.55 14.19
C LYS A 467 28.89 13.80 12.95
N HIS A 468 29.01 12.48 12.90
CA HIS A 468 28.65 11.64 11.75
C HIS A 468 27.15 11.37 11.61
N ILE A 469 26.34 11.60 12.66
CA ILE A 469 24.85 11.54 12.60
C ILE A 469 24.21 12.92 12.75
N ARG A 470 24.97 13.97 12.53
CA ARG A 470 24.60 15.37 12.78
C ARG A 470 23.22 15.76 12.26
N VAL A 471 22.91 15.46 11.00
CA VAL A 471 21.61 15.83 10.40
C VAL A 471 20.46 15.10 11.09
N LYS A 472 20.62 13.80 11.35
CA LYS A 472 19.61 12.98 12.06
C LYS A 472 19.41 13.46 13.50
N TYR A 473 20.50 13.82 14.15
CA TYR A 473 20.50 14.36 15.50
C TYR A 473 19.69 15.66 15.58
N HIS A 474 19.95 16.61 14.71
CA HIS A 474 19.21 17.87 14.69
C HIS A 474 17.73 17.67 14.40
N TYR A 475 17.39 16.81 13.47
CA TYR A 475 15.99 16.54 13.13
C TYR A 475 15.18 16.03 14.33
N VAL A 476 15.63 14.97 15.01
CA VAL A 476 14.91 14.41 16.18
C VAL A 476 14.76 15.47 17.26
N ARG A 477 15.84 16.21 17.53
CA ARG A 477 15.85 17.27 18.53
C ARG A 477 14.89 18.42 18.20
N GLU A 478 14.83 18.84 16.94
CA GLU A 478 13.87 19.85 16.49
C GLU A 478 12.43 19.40 16.76
N GLN A 479 12.10 18.13 16.52
CA GLN A 479 10.77 17.59 16.82
C GLN A 479 10.46 17.55 18.33
N VAL A 480 11.46 17.30 19.17
CA VAL A 480 11.32 17.38 20.64
C VAL A 480 11.13 18.82 21.10
N LEU A 481 11.96 19.74 20.61
CA LEU A 481 11.90 21.17 21.00
C LEU A 481 10.63 21.88 20.51
N SER A 482 10.12 21.51 19.34
CA SER A 482 8.85 22.03 18.83
C SER A 482 7.63 21.46 19.57
N GLY A 483 7.81 20.48 20.45
CA GLY A 483 6.71 19.84 21.18
C GLY A 483 5.89 18.87 20.34
N GLU A 484 6.38 18.47 19.16
CA GLU A 484 5.72 17.49 18.31
C GLU A 484 5.85 16.05 18.84
N VAL A 485 7.01 15.73 19.42
CA VAL A 485 7.30 14.43 20.01
C VAL A 485 7.80 14.55 21.45
N LYS A 486 7.41 13.59 22.28
CA LYS A 486 8.00 13.37 23.60
C LYS A 486 8.60 11.97 23.63
N ILE A 487 9.93 11.88 23.69
CA ILE A 487 10.61 10.60 23.81
C ILE A 487 10.52 10.14 25.26
N GLN A 488 10.12 8.90 25.47
CA GLN A 488 9.95 8.32 26.78
C GLN A 488 10.62 6.95 26.84
N ARG A 489 11.22 6.67 27.99
CA ARG A 489 11.78 5.36 28.26
C ARG A 489 10.69 4.33 28.47
N VAL A 490 10.88 3.14 27.89
CA VAL A 490 10.14 1.93 28.19
C VAL A 490 11.13 0.82 28.64
N ARG A 491 10.67 -0.16 29.37
CA ARG A 491 11.50 -1.36 29.64
C ARG A 491 11.66 -2.15 28.36
N SER A 492 12.85 -2.74 28.13
CA SER A 492 13.10 -3.55 26.92
C SER A 492 12.07 -4.66 26.74
N SER A 493 11.65 -5.31 27.84
CA SER A 493 10.55 -6.30 27.78
C SER A 493 9.26 -5.75 27.21
N ASP A 494 8.97 -4.47 27.39
CA ASP A 494 7.71 -3.83 27.03
C ASP A 494 7.80 -2.99 25.75
N ASN A 495 9.00 -2.96 25.10
CA ASN A 495 9.18 -2.28 23.83
C ASN A 495 8.54 -3.09 22.70
N VAL A 496 7.38 -2.61 22.22
CA VAL A 496 6.64 -3.28 21.15
C VAL A 496 7.44 -3.37 19.85
N ALA A 497 8.39 -2.47 19.61
CA ALA A 497 9.21 -2.47 18.40
C ALA A 497 10.24 -3.63 18.35
N ASP A 498 10.52 -4.32 19.46
CA ASP A 498 11.40 -5.48 19.51
C ASP A 498 11.03 -6.58 18.51
N ILE A 499 9.74 -6.82 18.32
CA ILE A 499 9.23 -7.82 17.35
C ILE A 499 9.58 -7.46 15.88
N LEU A 500 9.94 -6.20 15.64
CA LEU A 500 10.30 -5.68 14.32
C LEU A 500 11.82 -5.65 14.07
N THR A 501 12.65 -5.97 15.08
CA THR A 501 14.10 -5.84 15.00
C THR A 501 14.86 -7.14 15.18
N LYS A 502 14.30 -8.09 15.93
CA LYS A 502 14.96 -9.37 16.28
C LYS A 502 14.00 -10.55 16.37
N PRO A 503 14.50 -11.80 16.22
CA PRO A 503 13.69 -13.01 16.46
C PRO A 503 13.55 -13.22 17.96
N LEU A 504 12.34 -13.29 18.45
CA LEU A 504 12.00 -13.38 19.87
C LEU A 504 11.66 -14.80 20.31
N SER A 505 11.71 -15.03 21.65
CA SER A 505 11.12 -16.20 22.28
C SER A 505 9.62 -16.29 21.96
N ARG A 506 9.04 -17.49 22.02
CA ARG A 506 7.60 -17.71 21.78
C ARG A 506 6.73 -16.78 22.64
N ASN A 507 7.01 -16.69 23.94
CA ASN A 507 6.18 -15.95 24.88
C ASN A 507 6.24 -14.44 24.62
N ASP A 508 7.44 -13.89 24.45
CA ASP A 508 7.62 -12.47 24.13
C ASP A 508 7.01 -12.12 22.78
N PHE A 509 7.24 -12.98 21.77
CA PHE A 509 6.66 -12.80 20.44
C PHE A 509 5.13 -12.72 20.50
N GLN A 510 4.46 -13.66 21.19
CA GLN A 510 3.00 -13.69 21.28
C GLN A 510 2.46 -12.49 22.05
N ARG A 511 3.15 -12.07 23.11
CA ARG A 511 2.79 -10.88 23.90
C ARG A 511 2.90 -9.61 23.08
N LEU A 512 4.04 -9.37 22.41
CA LEU A 512 4.23 -8.16 21.61
C LEU A 512 3.36 -8.15 20.36
N ARG A 513 3.08 -9.31 19.76
CA ARG A 513 2.11 -9.46 18.67
C ARG A 513 0.72 -8.98 19.09
N PHE A 514 0.29 -9.26 20.33
CA PHE A 514 -0.98 -8.77 20.86
C PHE A 514 -0.98 -7.23 20.94
N TYR A 515 0.09 -6.60 21.38
CA TYR A 515 0.22 -5.13 21.44
C TYR A 515 0.28 -4.47 20.07
N LEU A 516 0.69 -5.16 19.03
CA LEU A 516 0.53 -4.70 17.64
C LEU A 516 -0.94 -4.69 17.18
N GLY A 517 -1.86 -5.25 17.94
CA GLY A 517 -3.28 -5.31 17.63
C GLY A 517 -3.74 -6.58 16.92
N LEU A 518 -2.90 -7.62 16.85
CA LEU A 518 -3.26 -8.89 16.21
C LEU A 518 -4.01 -9.80 17.19
N ARG A 519 -5.30 -10.06 16.88
CA ARG A 519 -6.21 -10.79 17.75
C ARG A 519 -7.10 -11.75 16.97
N LEU A 520 -7.57 -12.80 17.62
CA LEU A 520 -8.72 -13.57 17.14
C LEU A 520 -9.98 -12.74 17.38
N LEU A 521 -10.90 -12.79 16.45
CA LEU A 521 -12.24 -12.25 16.70
C LEU A 521 -12.98 -13.26 17.58
N GLU A 522 -13.63 -12.75 18.61
CA GLU A 522 -14.60 -13.54 19.37
C GLU A 522 -15.77 -13.86 18.43
N THR A 523 -16.10 -15.13 18.32
CA THR A 523 -17.25 -15.64 17.54
C THR A 523 -18.56 -15.35 18.25
#